data_ba07dcf570826060f664bbe00ef767ef
#
_entry.id   ba07dcf570826060f664bbe00ef767ef
#
_cell.length_a   1.000
_cell.length_b   1.000
_cell.length_c   1.000
_cell.angle_alpha   90.00
_cell.angle_beta   90.00
_cell.angle_gamma   90.00
#
_symmetry.space_group_name_H-M   'P 1'
#
loop_
_entity.id
_entity.type
_entity.pdbx_description
1 polymer ?
#
loop_
_entity_poly.entity_id
_entity_poly.type
_entity_poly.pdbx_seq_one_letter_code
_entity_poly.pdbx_strand_id
1 'polypeptide(L)'
;MKIQSLSIVVPPEPCVNNCKFCVSRTHHENYDGEFNNEQYLRRIAFARDNGCNTVMLTGTNEPQQNMPFLKNFGMLNRQLDKPFRWIEIQTAGTYLTKENLNDLYNLVGVSTISLSLSSLDDKKNMAYTGAPVLMSIEDMCKAITDKGFNLRLSLNMTDAMEIDPVKTFDIAHDLGADQVTFRVLYKGENDCPQNRWITEHAMLRAIIDEYNNYVKVFLLLLYKYYFLISN
;
A
#
# COMPACT_ATOMS: atom_id res chain seq x y z
N MET A 1 22.05 3.00 16.10
CA MET A 1 20.68 2.43 15.89
C MET A 1 20.55 2.14 14.40
N LYS A 2 19.88 1.06 14.00
CA LYS A 2 19.65 0.77 12.58
C LYS A 2 18.16 0.89 12.29
N ILE A 3 17.79 1.82 11.41
CA ILE A 3 16.40 2.02 10.96
C ILE A 3 16.21 1.27 9.64
N GLN A 4 15.22 0.37 9.57
CA GLN A 4 14.97 -0.44 8.37
C GLN A 4 14.09 0.29 7.35
N SER A 5 13.02 0.93 7.82
CA SER A 5 12.07 1.67 6.99
C SER A 5 11.51 2.87 7.74
N LEU A 6 11.02 3.85 7.01
CA LEU A 6 10.38 5.04 7.53
C LEU A 6 8.95 5.11 6.98
N SER A 7 7.97 5.05 7.86
CA SER A 7 6.58 5.34 7.48
C SER A 7 6.29 6.82 7.70
N ILE A 8 5.80 7.46 6.67
CA ILE A 8 5.39 8.86 6.69
C ILE A 8 3.89 8.90 6.55
N VAL A 9 3.23 9.37 7.59
CA VAL A 9 1.79 9.62 7.56
C VAL A 9 1.56 10.95 6.84
N VAL A 10 0.94 10.86 5.66
CA VAL A 10 0.52 12.04 4.91
C VAL A 10 -0.56 12.76 5.72
N PRO A 11 -0.45 14.09 5.95
CA PRO A 11 -1.39 14.82 6.77
C PRO A 11 -2.84 14.60 6.33
N PRO A 12 -3.76 14.40 7.29
CA PRO A 12 -5.11 13.98 7.00
C PRO A 12 -5.92 15.07 6.30
N GLU A 13 -6.58 14.62 5.23
CA GLU A 13 -7.77 15.21 4.64
C GLU A 13 -8.91 14.21 4.87
N PRO A 14 -10.18 14.59 4.93
CA PRO A 14 -11.27 13.62 5.00
C PRO A 14 -11.15 12.61 3.85
N CYS A 15 -10.97 11.33 4.18
CA CYS A 15 -10.76 10.31 3.16
C CYS A 15 -11.97 10.18 2.25
N VAL A 16 -11.76 10.27 0.94
CA VAL A 16 -12.80 10.09 -0.08
C VAL A 16 -13.36 8.67 -0.08
N ASN A 17 -12.55 7.69 0.37
CA ASN A 17 -12.94 6.29 0.47
C ASN A 17 -13.74 6.04 1.76
N ASN A 18 -14.63 5.05 1.73
CA ASN A 18 -15.49 4.70 2.85
C ASN A 18 -15.30 3.25 3.29
N CYS A 19 -14.05 2.78 3.34
CA CYS A 19 -13.74 1.41 3.74
C CYS A 19 -14.27 1.12 5.14
N LYS A 20 -15.13 0.10 5.27
CA LYS A 20 -15.78 -0.24 6.55
C LYS A 20 -14.80 -0.81 7.59
N PHE A 21 -13.70 -1.39 7.13
CA PHE A 21 -12.62 -1.97 7.95
C PHE A 21 -11.49 -0.99 8.27
N CYS A 22 -11.58 0.27 7.82
CA CYS A 22 -10.47 1.22 7.92
C CYS A 22 -10.11 1.54 9.38
N VAL A 23 -8.87 1.25 9.76
CA VAL A 23 -8.36 1.52 11.12
C VAL A 23 -8.32 3.01 11.46
N SER A 24 -8.23 3.89 10.47
CA SER A 24 -8.23 5.34 10.69
C SER A 24 -9.55 5.87 11.29
N ARG A 25 -10.63 5.11 11.18
CA ARG A 25 -11.93 5.46 11.79
C ARG A 25 -11.93 5.38 13.31
N THR A 26 -10.97 4.67 13.89
CA THR A 26 -10.79 4.54 15.34
C THR A 26 -9.78 5.54 15.90
N HIS A 27 -9.08 6.27 15.03
CA HIS A 27 -8.10 7.28 15.40
C HIS A 27 -8.63 8.67 14.98
N HIS A 28 -9.10 9.43 15.97
CA HIS A 28 -9.58 10.81 15.80
C HIS A 28 -8.48 11.80 16.21
N GLU A 29 -7.26 11.58 15.76
CA GLU A 29 -6.21 12.55 16.00
C GLU A 29 -6.43 13.76 15.06
N ASN A 30 -6.76 14.89 15.65
CA ASN A 30 -6.73 16.17 14.95
C ASN A 30 -5.27 16.53 14.72
N TYR A 31 -4.84 16.53 13.46
CA TYR A 31 -3.55 17.09 13.11
C TYR A 31 -3.72 18.61 12.97
N ASP A 32 -3.33 19.34 13.98
CA ASP A 32 -3.39 20.81 14.06
C ASP A 32 -2.00 21.47 13.97
N GLY A 33 -0.96 20.67 13.68
CA GLY A 33 0.41 21.14 13.55
C GLY A 33 0.72 21.76 12.19
N GLU A 34 1.36 22.93 12.19
CA GLU A 34 1.96 23.47 10.98
C GLU A 34 3.11 22.57 10.52
N PHE A 35 3.18 22.33 9.20
CA PHE A 35 4.25 21.55 8.60
C PHE A 35 5.54 22.41 8.53
N ASN A 36 6.52 22.06 9.35
CA ASN A 36 7.83 22.74 9.37
C ASN A 36 8.86 21.97 8.53
N ASN A 37 9.20 22.50 7.36
CA ASN A 37 10.13 21.88 6.41
C ASN A 37 11.50 21.59 7.02
N GLU A 38 12.04 22.48 7.84
CA GLU A 38 13.37 22.30 8.44
C GLU A 38 13.39 21.14 9.44
N GLN A 39 12.41 21.08 10.32
CA GLN A 39 12.28 19.96 11.27
C GLN A 39 12.04 18.64 10.54
N TYR A 40 11.25 18.67 9.48
CA TYR A 40 10.95 17.49 8.68
C TYR A 40 12.19 16.98 7.95
N LEU A 41 12.96 17.90 7.33
CA LEU A 41 14.23 17.57 6.69
C LEU A 41 15.22 16.92 7.68
N ARG A 42 15.33 17.47 8.88
CA ARG A 42 16.19 16.87 9.94
C ARG A 42 15.74 15.45 10.31
N ARG A 43 14.44 15.17 10.39
CA ARG A 43 13.91 13.85 10.73
C ARG A 43 14.17 12.82 9.64
N ILE A 44 13.95 13.18 8.37
CA ILE A 44 14.23 12.27 7.25
C ILE A 44 15.74 12.07 7.05
N ALA A 45 16.56 13.09 7.25
CA ALA A 45 18.02 12.98 7.26
C ALA A 45 18.49 12.02 8.35
N PHE A 46 18.01 12.20 9.59
CA PHE A 46 18.32 11.29 10.69
C PHE A 46 17.98 9.84 10.38
N ALA A 47 16.80 9.57 9.83
CA ALA A 47 16.42 8.21 9.43
C ALA A 47 17.40 7.65 8.38
N ARG A 48 17.75 8.46 7.38
CA ARG A 48 18.67 8.09 6.31
C ARG A 48 20.07 7.79 6.80
N ASP A 49 20.60 8.60 7.69
CA ASP A 49 21.94 8.45 8.30
C ASP A 49 22.03 7.21 9.20
N ASN A 50 20.90 6.80 9.76
CA ASN A 50 20.80 5.58 10.57
C ASN A 50 20.44 4.31 9.74
N GLY A 51 20.67 4.36 8.43
CA GLY A 51 20.61 3.20 7.53
C GLY A 51 19.25 2.94 6.89
N CYS A 52 18.28 3.83 7.08
CA CYS A 52 16.99 3.71 6.42
C CYS A 52 17.11 3.92 4.91
N ASN A 53 16.64 2.97 4.12
CA ASN A 53 16.67 3.04 2.65
C ASN A 53 15.28 3.13 2.03
N THR A 54 14.25 2.78 2.77
CA THR A 54 12.88 2.67 2.28
C THR A 54 11.96 3.65 3.00
N VAL A 55 11.16 4.37 2.24
CA VAL A 55 10.08 5.22 2.75
C VAL A 55 8.75 4.68 2.28
N MET A 56 7.78 4.61 3.19
CA MET A 56 6.38 4.33 2.89
C MET A 56 5.55 5.59 3.13
N LEU A 57 4.99 6.12 2.06
CA LEU A 57 4.02 7.22 2.08
C LEU A 57 2.63 6.62 2.28
N THR A 58 2.08 6.80 3.45
CA THR A 58 0.78 6.25 3.86
C THR A 58 -0.02 7.32 4.58
N GLY A 59 -1.22 7.01 5.04
CA GLY A 59 -2.02 7.99 5.77
C GLY A 59 -3.21 7.35 6.45
N THR A 60 -3.93 8.19 7.19
CA THR A 60 -5.28 7.90 7.71
C THR A 60 -6.35 8.18 6.65
N ASN A 61 -5.93 8.57 5.45
CA ASN A 61 -6.73 8.93 4.29
C ASN A 61 -6.12 8.33 3.01
N GLU A 62 -6.65 8.72 1.84
CA GLU A 62 -6.01 8.45 0.56
C GLU A 62 -4.85 9.45 0.37
N PRO A 63 -3.59 9.00 0.38
CA PRO A 63 -2.44 9.92 0.36
C PRO A 63 -2.41 10.89 -0.81
N GLN A 64 -2.90 10.48 -1.97
CA GLN A 64 -2.93 11.33 -3.17
C GLN A 64 -3.92 12.50 -3.07
N GLN A 65 -4.78 12.56 -2.04
CA GLN A 65 -5.58 13.75 -1.76
C GLN A 65 -4.70 14.95 -1.39
N ASN A 66 -3.52 14.71 -0.82
CA ASN A 66 -2.57 15.75 -0.43
C ASN A 66 -1.32 15.73 -1.32
N MET A 67 -1.51 15.90 -2.63
CA MET A 67 -0.40 16.00 -3.60
C MET A 67 0.59 17.14 -3.28
N PRO A 68 0.17 18.31 -2.74
CA PRO A 68 1.11 19.33 -2.30
C PRO A 68 2.12 18.82 -1.26
N PHE A 69 1.66 18.08 -0.24
CA PHE A 69 2.54 17.47 0.74
C PHE A 69 3.49 16.43 0.10
N LEU A 70 2.99 15.57 -0.78
CA LEU A 70 3.80 14.57 -1.46
C LEU A 70 4.91 15.21 -2.31
N LYS A 71 4.58 16.27 -3.06
CA LYS A 71 5.56 17.05 -3.85
C LYS A 71 6.59 17.72 -2.94
N ASN A 72 6.16 18.28 -1.81
CA ASN A 72 7.06 18.86 -0.82
C ASN A 72 8.02 17.82 -0.23
N PHE A 73 7.53 16.63 0.10
CA PHE A 73 8.38 15.51 0.50
C PHE A 73 9.44 15.20 -0.56
N GLY A 74 9.05 15.09 -1.84
CA GLY A 74 9.99 14.84 -2.94
C GLY A 74 11.05 15.93 -3.07
N MET A 75 10.68 17.20 -2.85
CA MET A 75 11.61 18.32 -2.83
C MET A 75 12.62 18.19 -1.67
N LEU A 76 12.15 17.89 -0.47
CA LEU A 76 13.00 17.73 0.71
C LEU A 76 13.90 16.49 0.59
N ASN A 77 13.40 15.39 0.04
CA ASN A 77 14.21 14.19 -0.22
C ASN A 77 15.40 14.49 -1.14
N ARG A 78 15.23 15.32 -2.16
CA ARG A 78 16.33 15.73 -3.06
C ARG A 78 17.38 16.63 -2.41
N GLN A 79 17.07 17.23 -1.25
CA GLN A 79 18.04 18.03 -0.48
C GLN A 79 18.94 17.18 0.42
N LEU A 80 18.63 15.89 0.60
CA LEU A 80 19.47 14.99 1.38
C LEU A 80 20.77 14.68 0.60
N ASP A 81 21.90 14.55 1.30
CA ASP A 81 23.18 14.10 0.73
C ASP A 81 23.03 12.73 0.05
N LYS A 82 22.18 11.89 0.62
CA LYS A 82 21.84 10.56 0.08
C LYS A 82 20.32 10.40 0.03
N PRO A 83 19.65 10.87 -1.04
CA PRO A 83 18.20 10.74 -1.16
C PRO A 83 17.70 9.30 -1.02
N PHE A 84 16.49 9.13 -0.49
CA PHE A 84 15.80 7.86 -0.56
C PHE A 84 15.49 7.52 -2.01
N ARG A 85 15.72 6.26 -2.40
CA ARG A 85 15.44 5.75 -3.74
C ARG A 85 14.26 4.78 -3.77
N TRP A 86 13.99 4.14 -2.63
CA TRP A 86 12.89 3.18 -2.50
C TRP A 86 11.74 3.87 -1.76
N ILE A 87 10.86 4.48 -2.54
CA ILE A 87 9.71 5.24 -2.03
C ILE A 87 8.46 4.53 -2.51
N GLU A 88 7.71 3.99 -1.57
CA GLU A 88 6.42 3.35 -1.80
C GLU A 88 5.30 4.30 -1.40
N ILE A 89 4.24 4.37 -2.22
CA ILE A 89 2.98 4.98 -1.84
C ILE A 89 1.89 3.91 -1.73
N GLN A 90 1.11 3.96 -0.65
CA GLN A 90 -0.02 3.06 -0.41
C GLN A 90 -1.32 3.78 -0.77
N THR A 91 -2.09 3.23 -1.69
CA THR A 91 -3.30 3.87 -2.24
C THR A 91 -4.40 2.85 -2.53
N ALA A 92 -5.65 3.28 -2.46
CA ALA A 92 -6.79 2.51 -2.98
C ALA A 92 -7.03 2.73 -4.49
N GLY A 93 -6.22 3.57 -5.14
CA GLY A 93 -6.31 3.82 -6.56
C GLY A 93 -7.27 4.94 -6.98
N THR A 94 -7.96 5.56 -6.04
CA THR A 94 -9.02 6.55 -6.32
C THR A 94 -8.53 7.76 -7.11
N TYR A 95 -7.27 8.13 -6.95
CA TYR A 95 -6.65 9.30 -7.61
C TYR A 95 -5.52 8.93 -8.57
N LEU A 96 -5.51 7.72 -9.13
CA LEU A 96 -4.53 7.29 -10.14
C LEU A 96 -4.79 7.92 -11.52
N THR A 97 -4.81 9.25 -11.57
CA THR A 97 -4.89 9.99 -12.83
C THR A 97 -3.52 10.03 -13.52
N LYS A 98 -3.51 10.25 -14.84
CA LYS A 98 -2.26 10.42 -15.60
C LYS A 98 -1.39 11.55 -15.04
N GLU A 99 -2.01 12.63 -14.56
CA GLU A 99 -1.31 13.76 -13.96
C GLU A 99 -0.66 13.35 -12.63
N ASN A 100 -1.43 12.73 -11.72
CA ASN A 100 -0.90 12.27 -10.44
C ASN A 100 0.20 11.23 -10.60
N LEU A 101 0.06 10.28 -11.54
CA LEU A 101 1.12 9.32 -11.85
C LEU A 101 2.40 10.02 -12.36
N ASN A 102 2.27 11.06 -13.19
CA ASN A 102 3.42 11.85 -13.63
C ASN A 102 4.09 12.58 -12.46
N ASP A 103 3.30 13.18 -11.56
CA ASP A 103 3.81 13.89 -10.40
C ASP A 103 4.48 12.95 -9.38
N LEU A 104 3.87 11.79 -9.11
CA LEU A 104 4.44 10.76 -8.25
C LEU A 104 5.81 10.28 -8.78
N TYR A 105 5.91 10.08 -10.09
CA TYR A 105 7.15 9.64 -10.71
C TYR A 105 8.22 10.74 -10.72
N ASN A 106 7.89 11.90 -11.25
CA ASN A 106 8.88 12.95 -11.56
C ASN A 106 9.16 13.88 -10.38
N LEU A 107 8.14 14.20 -9.56
CA LEU A 107 8.25 15.21 -8.50
C LEU A 107 8.40 14.60 -7.13
N VAL A 108 7.71 13.51 -6.84
CA VAL A 108 7.80 12.82 -5.54
C VAL A 108 8.97 11.83 -5.53
N GLY A 109 9.21 11.14 -6.64
CA GLY A 109 10.26 10.12 -6.77
C GLY A 109 9.79 8.74 -6.28
N VAL A 110 8.49 8.47 -6.36
CA VAL A 110 7.93 7.15 -6.03
C VAL A 110 8.51 6.09 -6.96
N SER A 111 8.92 4.96 -6.39
CA SER A 111 9.41 3.79 -7.11
C SER A 111 8.39 2.65 -7.14
N THR A 112 7.53 2.58 -6.13
CA THR A 112 6.57 1.48 -5.95
C THR A 112 5.19 2.02 -5.60
N ILE A 113 4.18 1.57 -6.31
CA ILE A 113 2.77 1.82 -5.94
C ILE A 113 2.21 0.53 -5.34
N SER A 114 1.80 0.62 -4.07
CA SER A 114 1.11 -0.45 -3.35
C SER A 114 -0.40 -0.22 -3.47
N LEU A 115 -1.02 -0.91 -4.41
CA LEU A 115 -2.45 -0.83 -4.67
C LEU A 115 -3.21 -1.72 -3.68
N SER A 116 -4.02 -1.09 -2.83
CA SER A 116 -4.81 -1.78 -1.80
C SER A 116 -6.15 -2.23 -2.37
N LEU A 117 -6.36 -3.55 -2.46
CA LEU A 117 -7.56 -4.16 -3.00
C LEU A 117 -8.24 -5.04 -1.95
N SER A 118 -9.57 -5.04 -1.93
CA SER A 118 -10.39 -5.90 -1.07
C SER A 118 -11.09 -7.02 -1.85
N SER A 119 -10.96 -7.01 -3.17
CA SER A 119 -11.35 -8.05 -4.11
C SER A 119 -10.59 -7.84 -5.42
N LEU A 120 -10.44 -8.90 -6.20
CA LEU A 120 -9.95 -8.85 -7.58
C LEU A 120 -11.08 -8.65 -8.61
N ASP A 121 -12.33 -8.53 -8.14
CA ASP A 121 -13.49 -8.12 -8.93
C ASP A 121 -13.80 -6.64 -8.69
N ASP A 122 -13.91 -5.85 -9.75
CA ASP A 122 -14.10 -4.40 -9.69
C ASP A 122 -15.30 -3.98 -8.83
N LYS A 123 -16.45 -4.65 -9.03
CA LYS A 123 -17.71 -4.30 -8.35
C LYS A 123 -17.62 -4.60 -6.86
N LYS A 124 -17.05 -5.77 -6.51
CA LYS A 124 -16.85 -6.16 -5.11
C LYS A 124 -15.82 -5.25 -4.44
N ASN A 125 -14.71 -4.97 -5.11
CA ASN A 125 -13.69 -4.06 -4.59
C ASN A 125 -14.27 -2.68 -4.30
N MET A 126 -15.06 -2.13 -5.23
CA MET A 126 -15.76 -0.86 -5.05
C MET A 126 -16.73 -0.89 -3.86
N ALA A 127 -17.53 -1.95 -3.72
CA ALA A 127 -18.46 -2.08 -2.62
C ALA A 127 -17.78 -2.09 -1.25
N TYR A 128 -16.58 -2.67 -1.15
CA TYR A 128 -15.82 -2.79 0.10
C TYR A 128 -15.01 -1.53 0.43
N THR A 129 -14.47 -0.87 -0.58
CA THR A 129 -13.73 0.38 -0.39
C THR A 129 -14.64 1.60 -0.31
N GLY A 130 -15.87 1.51 -0.83
CA GLY A 130 -16.80 2.63 -0.92
C GLY A 130 -16.24 3.82 -1.69
N ALA A 131 -15.25 3.57 -2.55
CA ALA A 131 -14.63 4.58 -3.39
C ALA A 131 -15.39 4.72 -4.72
N PRO A 132 -15.46 5.94 -5.28
CA PRO A 132 -15.86 6.07 -6.67
C PRO A 132 -14.80 5.41 -7.55
N VAL A 133 -15.18 4.46 -8.37
CA VAL A 133 -14.25 3.82 -9.32
C VAL A 133 -14.02 4.77 -10.49
N LEU A 134 -12.77 5.14 -10.68
CA LEU A 134 -12.34 5.91 -11.84
C LEU A 134 -11.85 5.01 -12.97
N MET A 135 -11.24 3.87 -12.64
CA MET A 135 -10.70 2.88 -13.57
C MET A 135 -10.98 1.46 -13.07
N SER A 136 -10.98 0.47 -13.98
CA SER A 136 -10.94 -0.94 -13.60
C SER A 136 -9.61 -1.28 -12.91
N ILE A 137 -9.57 -2.40 -12.16
CA ILE A 137 -8.33 -2.89 -11.53
C ILE A 137 -7.26 -3.13 -12.60
N GLU A 138 -7.65 -3.71 -13.74
CA GLU A 138 -6.75 -3.95 -14.87
C GLU A 138 -6.16 -2.64 -15.42
N ASP A 139 -7.00 -1.62 -15.66
CA ASP A 139 -6.54 -0.32 -16.16
C ASP A 139 -5.65 0.39 -15.15
N MET A 140 -5.96 0.30 -13.84
CA MET A 140 -5.09 0.85 -12.78
C MET A 140 -3.72 0.18 -12.79
N CYS A 141 -3.67 -1.16 -12.80
CA CYS A 141 -2.43 -1.93 -12.84
C CYS A 141 -1.61 -1.60 -14.08
N LYS A 142 -2.27 -1.56 -15.24
CA LYS A 142 -1.63 -1.19 -16.50
C LYS A 142 -1.08 0.24 -16.47
N ALA A 143 -1.83 1.21 -15.97
CA ALA A 143 -1.37 2.60 -15.88
C ALA A 143 -0.14 2.75 -14.95
N ILE A 144 -0.08 1.96 -13.88
CA ILE A 144 1.05 1.91 -12.96
C ILE A 144 2.29 1.32 -13.65
N THR A 145 2.16 0.16 -14.27
CA THR A 145 3.28 -0.57 -14.90
C THR A 145 3.78 0.12 -16.16
N ASP A 146 2.89 0.63 -17.00
CA ASP A 146 3.25 1.42 -18.22
C ASP A 146 4.04 2.70 -17.85
N LYS A 147 3.80 3.26 -16.66
CA LYS A 147 4.54 4.42 -16.18
C LYS A 147 5.94 4.08 -15.68
N GLY A 148 6.22 2.81 -15.42
CA GLY A 148 7.50 2.31 -14.93
C GLY A 148 7.62 2.21 -13.41
N PHE A 149 6.51 2.21 -12.68
CA PHE A 149 6.50 1.86 -11.26
C PHE A 149 6.56 0.35 -11.05
N ASN A 150 7.16 -0.08 -9.95
CA ASN A 150 6.89 -1.41 -9.42
C ASN A 150 5.45 -1.46 -8.88
N LEU A 151 4.72 -2.49 -9.26
CA LEU A 151 3.36 -2.73 -8.78
C LEU A 151 3.36 -3.72 -7.62
N ARG A 152 2.89 -3.29 -6.45
CA ARG A 152 2.56 -4.19 -5.35
C ARG A 152 1.04 -4.27 -5.20
N LEU A 153 0.48 -5.48 -5.24
CA LEU A 153 -0.90 -5.70 -4.84
C LEU A 153 -0.94 -5.99 -3.34
N SER A 154 -1.63 -5.13 -2.60
CA SER A 154 -1.88 -5.28 -1.16
C SER A 154 -3.30 -5.74 -0.95
N LEU A 155 -3.49 -7.05 -0.80
CA LEU A 155 -4.77 -7.72 -0.78
C LEU A 155 -5.31 -7.81 0.64
N ASN A 156 -6.41 -7.12 0.92
CA ASN A 156 -7.13 -7.23 2.18
C ASN A 156 -7.92 -8.53 2.20
N MET A 157 -7.64 -9.41 3.15
CA MET A 157 -8.23 -10.74 3.24
C MET A 157 -9.67 -10.66 3.76
N THR A 158 -10.57 -10.31 2.85
CA THR A 158 -12.03 -10.26 3.07
C THR A 158 -12.70 -11.48 2.45
N ASP A 159 -13.97 -11.74 2.75
CA ASP A 159 -14.81 -12.76 2.13
C ASP A 159 -15.11 -12.48 0.63
N ALA A 160 -14.78 -11.27 0.15
CA ALA A 160 -14.88 -10.92 -1.27
C ALA A 160 -13.60 -11.25 -2.08
N MET A 161 -12.50 -11.63 -1.40
CA MET A 161 -11.27 -12.06 -2.05
C MET A 161 -11.41 -13.49 -2.60
N GLU A 162 -10.60 -13.83 -3.60
CA GLU A 162 -10.50 -15.20 -4.10
C GLU A 162 -10.06 -16.16 -2.97
N ILE A 163 -10.66 -17.32 -2.89
CA ILE A 163 -10.36 -18.33 -1.87
C ILE A 163 -9.19 -19.25 -2.24
N ASP A 164 -8.91 -19.38 -3.55
CA ASP A 164 -7.83 -20.21 -4.07
C ASP A 164 -6.54 -19.38 -4.20
N PRO A 165 -5.47 -19.69 -3.42
CA PRO A 165 -4.21 -18.98 -3.51
C PRO A 165 -3.56 -19.09 -4.90
N VAL A 166 -3.62 -20.24 -5.57
CA VAL A 166 -3.02 -20.41 -6.90
C VAL A 166 -3.64 -19.43 -7.88
N LYS A 167 -4.99 -19.41 -7.94
CA LYS A 167 -5.73 -18.50 -8.81
C LYS A 167 -5.46 -17.03 -8.48
N THR A 168 -5.29 -16.68 -7.20
CA THR A 168 -4.93 -15.32 -6.80
C THR A 168 -3.56 -14.91 -7.34
N PHE A 169 -2.58 -15.81 -7.27
CA PHE A 169 -1.25 -15.54 -7.83
C PHE A 169 -1.25 -15.45 -9.34
N ASP A 170 -2.02 -16.31 -10.04
CA ASP A 170 -2.16 -16.25 -11.49
C ASP A 170 -2.77 -14.90 -11.91
N ILE A 171 -3.87 -14.48 -11.29
CA ILE A 171 -4.48 -13.17 -11.57
C ILE A 171 -3.49 -12.03 -11.26
N ALA A 172 -2.78 -12.08 -10.14
CA ALA A 172 -1.81 -11.05 -9.79
C ALA A 172 -0.66 -10.96 -10.81
N HIS A 173 -0.19 -12.11 -11.29
CA HIS A 173 0.81 -12.19 -12.36
C HIS A 173 0.30 -11.57 -13.66
N ASP A 174 -0.92 -11.92 -14.07
CA ASP A 174 -1.54 -11.40 -15.30
C ASP A 174 -1.78 -9.88 -15.24
N LEU A 175 -2.03 -9.35 -14.04
CA LEU A 175 -2.10 -7.91 -13.77
C LEU A 175 -0.72 -7.21 -13.77
N GLY A 176 0.37 -7.95 -13.92
CA GLY A 176 1.73 -7.42 -13.95
C GLY A 176 2.29 -7.05 -12.57
N ALA A 177 1.80 -7.68 -11.52
CA ALA A 177 2.28 -7.40 -10.16
C ALA A 177 3.70 -7.93 -9.92
N ASP A 178 4.61 -7.07 -9.46
CA ASP A 178 5.95 -7.45 -9.00
C ASP A 178 5.93 -8.06 -7.60
N GLN A 179 4.94 -7.68 -6.79
CA GLN A 179 4.83 -8.12 -5.40
C GLN A 179 3.37 -8.27 -4.99
N VAL A 180 3.11 -9.26 -4.12
CA VAL A 180 1.80 -9.46 -3.50
C VAL A 180 1.97 -9.48 -1.98
N THR A 181 1.09 -8.77 -1.27
CA THR A 181 1.03 -8.77 0.20
C THR A 181 -0.39 -9.10 0.64
N PHE A 182 -0.54 -10.09 1.50
CA PHE A 182 -1.83 -10.46 2.10
C PHE A 182 -1.97 -9.78 3.45
N ARG A 183 -3.04 -8.98 3.59
CA ARG A 183 -3.35 -8.23 4.81
C ARG A 183 -4.55 -8.85 5.52
N VAL A 184 -4.29 -9.50 6.64
CA VAL A 184 -5.36 -9.90 7.56
C VAL A 184 -5.93 -8.63 8.19
N LEU A 185 -7.26 -8.52 8.21
CA LEU A 185 -7.93 -7.35 8.75
C LEU A 185 -7.70 -7.27 10.27
N TYR A 186 -7.27 -6.09 10.72
CA TYR A 186 -7.08 -5.84 12.14
C TYR A 186 -8.42 -5.57 12.81
N LYS A 187 -8.75 -6.38 13.83
CA LYS A 187 -9.91 -6.20 14.70
C LYS A 187 -9.42 -5.81 16.08
N GLY A 188 -9.87 -4.65 16.56
CA GLY A 188 -9.66 -4.23 17.95
C GLY A 188 -10.57 -4.98 18.94
N GLU A 189 -10.38 -4.70 20.23
CA GLU A 189 -11.15 -5.36 21.30
C GLU A 189 -12.53 -4.72 21.53
N ASN A 190 -12.71 -3.46 21.11
CA ASN A 190 -13.93 -2.70 21.38
C ASN A 190 -15.08 -3.12 20.45
N ASP A 191 -16.30 -3.14 20.99
CA ASP A 191 -17.51 -3.31 20.18
C ASP A 191 -17.85 -2.00 19.44
N CYS A 192 -17.39 -1.90 18.20
CA CYS A 192 -17.66 -0.77 17.31
C CYS A 192 -18.13 -1.28 15.93
N PRO A 193 -18.77 -0.41 15.11
CA PRO A 193 -19.27 -0.81 13.79
C PRO A 193 -18.20 -1.44 12.91
N GLN A 194 -16.96 -0.95 12.96
CA GLN A 194 -15.83 -1.49 12.22
C GLN A 194 -15.53 -2.93 12.63
N ASN A 195 -15.40 -3.21 13.93
CA ASN A 195 -15.09 -4.54 14.45
C ASN A 195 -16.20 -5.55 14.17
N ARG A 196 -17.49 -5.11 14.21
CA ARG A 196 -18.63 -5.94 13.82
C ARG A 196 -18.53 -6.30 12.35
N TRP A 197 -18.29 -5.30 11.47
CA TRP A 197 -18.12 -5.52 10.05
C TRP A 197 -16.97 -6.48 9.75
N ILE A 198 -15.80 -6.30 10.40
CA ILE A 198 -14.65 -7.21 10.21
C ILE A 198 -15.01 -8.64 10.65
N THR A 199 -15.76 -8.80 11.74
CA THR A 199 -16.19 -10.12 12.21
C THR A 199 -17.06 -10.85 11.17
N GLU A 200 -17.88 -10.11 10.43
CA GLU A 200 -18.81 -10.64 9.42
C GLU A 200 -18.14 -10.89 8.08
N HIS A 201 -17.11 -10.10 7.72
CA HIS A 201 -16.56 -10.03 6.36
C HIS A 201 -15.07 -10.36 6.25
N ALA A 202 -14.38 -10.66 7.35
CA ALA A 202 -13.00 -11.15 7.25
C ALA A 202 -12.98 -12.57 6.68
N MET A 203 -11.97 -12.85 5.86
CA MET A 203 -11.75 -14.20 5.33
C MET A 203 -11.58 -15.20 6.47
N LEU A 204 -12.16 -16.39 6.30
CA LEU A 204 -12.06 -17.47 7.27
C LEU A 204 -10.59 -17.85 7.53
N ARG A 205 -10.28 -18.12 8.80
CA ARG A 205 -8.92 -18.46 9.23
C ARG A 205 -8.34 -19.67 8.47
N ALA A 206 -9.16 -20.67 8.21
CA ALA A 206 -8.73 -21.86 7.45
C ALA A 206 -8.21 -21.51 6.05
N ILE A 207 -8.87 -20.57 5.34
CA ILE A 207 -8.45 -20.11 4.02
C ILE A 207 -7.14 -19.32 4.14
N ILE A 208 -7.01 -18.43 5.14
CA ILE A 208 -5.77 -17.70 5.40
C ILE A 208 -4.59 -18.66 5.64
N ASP A 209 -4.84 -19.77 6.34
CA ASP A 209 -3.81 -20.78 6.60
C ASP A 209 -3.42 -21.53 5.31
N GLU A 210 -4.34 -21.75 4.36
CA GLU A 210 -4.02 -22.27 3.02
C GLU A 210 -3.11 -21.31 2.25
N TYR A 211 -3.38 -20.01 2.24
CA TYR A 211 -2.49 -19.00 1.64
C TYR A 211 -1.09 -19.02 2.27
N ASN A 212 -1.02 -19.09 3.59
CA ASN A 212 0.26 -19.15 4.29
C ASN A 212 1.06 -20.41 3.93
N ASN A 213 0.38 -21.55 3.79
CA ASN A 213 1.01 -22.81 3.41
C ASN A 213 1.49 -22.76 1.95
N TYR A 214 0.69 -22.22 1.04
CA TYR A 214 1.07 -22.06 -0.36
C TYR A 214 2.34 -21.20 -0.50
N VAL A 215 2.38 -20.03 0.16
CA VAL A 215 3.54 -19.14 0.13
C VAL A 215 4.80 -19.86 0.67
N LYS A 216 4.69 -20.63 1.76
CA LYS A 216 5.81 -21.37 2.31
C LYS A 216 6.33 -22.43 1.33
N VAL A 217 5.45 -23.17 0.68
CA VAL A 217 5.83 -24.19 -0.32
C VAL A 217 6.50 -23.54 -1.53
N PHE A 218 5.94 -22.43 -2.03
CA PHE A 218 6.49 -21.68 -3.15
C PHE A 218 7.91 -21.15 -2.84
N LEU A 219 8.12 -20.57 -1.66
CA LEU A 219 9.44 -20.13 -1.22
C LEU A 219 10.44 -21.29 -1.08
N LEU A 220 10.01 -22.45 -0.59
CA LEU A 220 10.87 -23.64 -0.50
C LEU A 220 11.25 -24.18 -1.89
N LEU A 221 10.34 -24.13 -2.86
CA LEU A 221 10.63 -24.52 -4.25
C LEU A 221 11.61 -23.56 -4.91
N LEU A 222 11.42 -22.24 -4.74
CA LEU A 222 12.37 -21.23 -5.22
C LEU A 222 13.76 -21.42 -4.59
N TYR A 223 13.83 -21.69 -3.29
CA TYR A 223 15.10 -21.93 -2.59
C TYR A 223 15.80 -23.17 -3.11
N LYS A 224 15.08 -24.26 -3.35
CA LYS A 224 15.64 -25.48 -3.99
C LYS A 224 16.11 -25.22 -5.43
N TYR A 225 15.39 -24.45 -6.22
CA TYR A 225 15.79 -24.11 -7.59
C TYR A 225 17.04 -23.23 -7.62
N TYR A 226 17.17 -22.26 -6.72
CA TYR A 226 18.39 -21.43 -6.62
C TYR A 226 19.61 -22.24 -6.21
N PHE A 227 19.47 -23.23 -5.34
CA PHE A 227 20.56 -24.12 -4.93
C PHE A 227 20.98 -25.13 -6.03
N LEU A 228 20.09 -25.48 -6.94
CA LEU A 228 20.36 -26.36 -8.07
C LEU A 228 21.02 -25.64 -9.26
N ILE A 229 20.90 -24.32 -9.35
CA ILE A 229 21.50 -23.52 -10.42
C ILE A 229 22.89 -22.98 -10.00
N SER A 230 23.20 -22.90 -8.71
CA SER A 230 24.47 -22.39 -8.18
C SER A 230 25.54 -23.46 -7.84
N ASN A 231 25.33 -24.70 -8.19
CA ASN A 231 26.28 -25.81 -8.18
C ASN A 231 26.47 -26.32 -9.61
#